data_a909e107359ec78e9f9b235592dd225a
#
_entry.id   a909e107359ec78e9f9b235592dd225a
#
_cell.length_a   1.000
_cell.length_b   1.000
_cell.length_c   1.000
_cell.angle_alpha   90.00
_cell.angle_beta   90.00
_cell.angle_gamma   90.00
#
_symmetry.space_group_name_H-M   'P 1'
#
loop_
_entity.id
_entity.type
_entity.pdbx_description
1 polymer ?
#
loop_
_entity_poly.entity_id
_entity_poly.type
_entity_poly.pdbx_seq_one_letter_code
_entity_poly.pdbx_strand_id
1 'polypeptide(L)'
;MRLNGNIVRNPESPVHVGKDRIEVDGNRVKASARVYLMMNKPRGVVTTASDEKGRETVYAFLEEGLPWVGPVGRLDKASEGLLLLTNDSEWAAKVLAPETHLEKTYHVQVGTVAGAELVESMTHGTRIEQGLLRVKRARVLRSGEKNTWLEVVLDEGKNRQIRRILEALDVEVLRLIRVAIGPLQLGNLAKGEVRALSQAEKVAVDRAMERHES
;
A
#
# COMPACT_ATOMS: atom_id res chain seq x y z
N MET A 1 -7.29 32.51 -6.46
CA MET A 1 -8.42 31.69 -5.99
C MET A 1 -9.52 32.62 -5.50
N ARG A 2 -10.81 32.26 -5.73
CA ARG A 2 -11.97 32.95 -5.13
C ARG A 2 -12.72 31.98 -4.22
N LEU A 3 -13.16 32.49 -3.08
CA LEU A 3 -14.01 31.81 -2.13
C LEU A 3 -15.32 32.59 -2.02
N ASN A 4 -16.46 31.99 -2.37
CA ASN A 4 -17.76 32.62 -2.40
C ASN A 4 -17.79 33.96 -3.18
N GLY A 5 -17.03 34.04 -4.30
CA GLY A 5 -16.90 35.20 -5.15
C GLY A 5 -15.80 36.19 -4.73
N ASN A 6 -15.28 36.14 -3.52
CA ASN A 6 -14.23 37.00 -2.99
C ASN A 6 -12.84 36.47 -3.28
N ILE A 7 -11.90 37.34 -3.64
CA ILE A 7 -10.49 36.95 -3.86
C ILE A 7 -9.85 36.64 -2.51
N VAL A 8 -9.37 35.40 -2.34
CA VAL A 8 -8.62 34.94 -1.16
C VAL A 8 -7.17 34.70 -1.56
N ARG A 9 -6.26 35.33 -0.82
CA ARG A 9 -4.80 35.23 -1.01
C ARG A 9 -4.11 34.41 0.08
N ASN A 10 -4.76 34.30 1.25
CA ASN A 10 -4.24 33.49 2.33
C ASN A 10 -4.54 31.99 2.06
N PRO A 11 -3.53 31.11 1.90
CA PRO A 11 -3.74 29.69 1.65
C PRO A 11 -4.35 28.94 2.84
N GLU A 12 -4.27 29.49 4.04
CA GLU A 12 -4.81 28.92 5.28
C GLU A 12 -6.26 29.36 5.56
N SER A 13 -6.90 30.06 4.63
CA SER A 13 -8.32 30.46 4.82
C SER A 13 -9.20 29.23 4.97
N PRO A 14 -10.02 29.14 6.05
CA PRO A 14 -10.86 28.01 6.28
C PRO A 14 -11.91 27.88 5.15
N VAL A 15 -12.15 26.63 4.72
CA VAL A 15 -13.10 26.29 3.67
C VAL A 15 -14.00 25.18 4.17
N HIS A 16 -15.32 25.35 4.03
CA HIS A 16 -16.30 24.32 4.36
C HIS A 16 -16.68 23.53 3.10
N VAL A 17 -16.16 22.32 2.99
CA VAL A 17 -16.45 21.41 1.87
C VAL A 17 -17.96 21.19 1.76
N GLY A 18 -18.53 21.34 0.56
CA GLY A 18 -19.96 21.19 0.29
C GLY A 18 -20.83 22.42 0.56
N LYS A 19 -20.30 23.47 1.24
CA LYS A 19 -21.00 24.74 1.47
C LYS A 19 -20.39 25.88 0.68
N ASP A 20 -19.07 25.95 0.65
CA ASP A 20 -18.35 27.04 0.03
C ASP A 20 -18.13 26.83 -1.47
N ARG A 21 -18.23 27.90 -2.23
CA ARG A 21 -17.94 27.94 -3.67
C ARG A 21 -16.49 28.36 -3.88
N ILE A 22 -15.68 27.43 -4.34
CA ILE A 22 -14.27 27.67 -4.68
C ILE A 22 -14.13 27.82 -6.18
N GLU A 23 -13.38 28.84 -6.62
CA GLU A 23 -13.03 29.05 -8.02
C GLU A 23 -11.52 29.31 -8.14
N VAL A 24 -10.89 28.66 -9.13
CA VAL A 24 -9.49 28.88 -9.51
C VAL A 24 -9.47 29.24 -10.99
N ASP A 25 -8.89 30.39 -11.30
CA ASP A 25 -8.79 30.95 -12.65
C ASP A 25 -10.14 31.00 -13.39
N GLY A 26 -11.20 31.38 -12.64
CA GLY A 26 -12.57 31.49 -13.15
C GLY A 26 -13.34 30.16 -13.23
N ASN A 27 -12.68 29.05 -13.01
CA ASN A 27 -13.30 27.72 -13.04
C ASN A 27 -13.72 27.29 -11.64
N ARG A 28 -14.98 26.82 -11.53
CA ARG A 28 -15.49 26.28 -10.27
C ARG A 28 -14.82 24.95 -9.94
N VAL A 29 -14.20 24.87 -8.78
CA VAL A 29 -13.70 23.60 -8.22
C VAL A 29 -14.89 22.80 -7.71
N LYS A 30 -15.17 21.68 -8.36
CA LYS A 30 -16.18 20.71 -7.90
C LYS A 30 -15.47 19.66 -7.05
N ALA A 31 -16.12 19.20 -5.98
CA ALA A 31 -15.68 18.02 -5.27
C ALA A 31 -15.73 16.82 -6.24
N SER A 32 -14.59 16.19 -6.49
CA SER A 32 -14.55 14.96 -7.26
C SER A 32 -15.21 13.83 -6.46
N ALA A 33 -15.90 12.93 -7.15
CA ALA A 33 -16.37 11.70 -6.52
C ALA A 33 -15.16 10.95 -5.92
N ARG A 34 -15.35 10.37 -4.73
CA ARG A 34 -14.31 9.56 -4.10
C ARG A 34 -14.10 8.29 -4.90
N VAL A 35 -12.85 7.98 -5.18
CA VAL A 35 -12.41 6.81 -5.97
C VAL A 35 -11.48 5.97 -5.13
N TYR A 36 -11.74 4.67 -5.11
CA TYR A 36 -10.93 3.68 -4.40
C TYR A 36 -10.56 2.58 -5.39
N LEU A 37 -9.28 2.46 -5.71
CA LEU A 37 -8.77 1.50 -6.69
C LEU A 37 -7.84 0.50 -6.02
N MET A 38 -7.85 -0.72 -6.55
CA MET A 38 -6.88 -1.77 -6.27
C MET A 38 -6.13 -2.12 -7.56
N MET A 39 -4.81 -2.13 -7.45
CA MET A 39 -3.90 -2.49 -8.54
C MET A 39 -3.09 -3.73 -8.15
N ASN A 40 -2.84 -4.61 -9.10
CA ASN A 40 -1.76 -5.59 -8.99
C ASN A 40 -0.47 -4.99 -9.59
N LYS A 41 0.29 -4.28 -8.75
CA LYS A 41 1.51 -3.60 -9.18
C LYS A 41 2.54 -4.57 -9.72
N PRO A 42 3.03 -4.43 -10.97
CA PRO A 42 4.11 -5.25 -11.51
C PRO A 42 5.46 -4.97 -10.83
N ARG A 43 6.38 -5.93 -10.93
CA ARG A 43 7.78 -5.72 -10.61
C ARG A 43 8.41 -4.77 -11.62
N GLY A 44 9.31 -3.91 -11.19
CA GLY A 44 10.01 -2.96 -12.06
C GLY A 44 9.39 -1.55 -12.07
N VAL A 45 8.11 -1.45 -11.74
CA VAL A 45 7.35 -0.20 -11.70
C VAL A 45 7.54 0.50 -10.35
N VAL A 46 7.64 1.83 -10.34
CA VAL A 46 7.82 2.63 -9.11
C VAL A 46 6.50 3.25 -8.63
N THR A 47 6.34 3.32 -7.30
CA THR A 47 5.17 3.90 -6.64
C THR A 47 5.40 5.38 -6.38
N THR A 48 5.28 6.20 -7.42
CA THR A 48 5.41 7.67 -7.37
C THR A 48 4.58 8.31 -8.48
N ALA A 49 4.14 9.55 -8.26
CA ALA A 49 3.44 10.33 -9.27
C ALA A 49 4.38 10.87 -10.35
N SER A 50 5.63 11.16 -10.00
CA SER A 50 6.66 11.62 -10.91
C SER A 50 7.97 10.91 -10.60
N ASP A 51 8.73 10.59 -11.62
CA ASP A 51 10.05 9.98 -11.50
C ASP A 51 11.09 10.72 -12.32
N GLU A 52 12.04 11.35 -11.65
CA GLU A 52 13.11 12.13 -12.29
C GLU A 52 14.04 11.30 -13.19
N LYS A 53 14.04 9.97 -13.01
CA LYS A 53 14.85 9.02 -13.79
C LYS A 53 14.11 8.42 -14.97
N GLY A 54 12.90 8.88 -15.28
CA GLY A 54 12.08 8.40 -16.39
C GLY A 54 11.63 6.93 -16.29
N ARG A 55 11.63 6.35 -15.08
CA ARG A 55 11.16 4.97 -14.86
C ARG A 55 9.64 4.92 -14.94
N GLU A 56 9.12 3.79 -15.41
CA GLU A 56 7.68 3.56 -15.43
C GLU A 56 7.08 3.62 -14.03
N THR A 57 5.99 4.37 -13.89
CA THR A 57 5.30 4.58 -12.63
C THR A 57 3.96 3.84 -12.62
N VAL A 58 3.36 3.68 -11.43
CA VAL A 58 2.03 3.07 -11.28
C VAL A 58 0.94 3.82 -12.06
N TYR A 59 1.15 5.07 -12.42
CA TYR A 59 0.20 5.88 -13.18
C TYR A 59 0.09 5.48 -14.65
N ALA A 60 1.10 4.80 -15.21
CA ALA A 60 1.04 4.28 -16.59
C ALA A 60 -0.04 3.20 -16.79
N PHE A 61 -0.58 2.65 -15.70
CA PHE A 61 -1.59 1.59 -15.71
C PHE A 61 -3.01 2.12 -15.40
N LEU A 62 -3.15 3.42 -15.14
CA LEU A 62 -4.45 4.02 -14.84
C LEU A 62 -5.17 4.40 -16.13
N GLU A 63 -6.48 4.20 -16.15
CA GLU A 63 -7.34 4.63 -17.27
C GLU A 63 -7.39 6.16 -17.39
N GLU A 64 -7.48 6.64 -18.62
CA GLU A 64 -7.69 8.06 -18.89
C GLU A 64 -9.05 8.54 -18.35
N GLY A 65 -9.09 9.79 -17.89
CA GLY A 65 -10.34 10.40 -17.38
C GLY A 65 -10.63 10.12 -15.92
N LEU A 66 -9.84 9.30 -15.21
CA LEU A 66 -9.93 9.18 -13.77
C LEU A 66 -9.57 10.51 -13.09
N PRO A 67 -10.24 10.89 -11.99
CA PRO A 67 -9.76 11.97 -11.16
C PRO A 67 -8.36 11.61 -10.63
N TRP A 68 -7.58 12.63 -10.27
CA TRP A 68 -6.27 12.37 -9.67
C TRP A 68 -6.42 11.49 -8.43
N VAL A 69 -5.63 10.42 -8.36
CA VAL A 69 -5.57 9.49 -7.23
C VAL A 69 -4.12 9.35 -6.77
N GLY A 70 -3.91 9.26 -5.46
CA GLY A 70 -2.61 8.98 -4.86
C GLY A 70 -2.50 7.53 -4.39
N PRO A 71 -1.30 6.94 -4.37
CA PRO A 71 -1.10 5.62 -3.80
C PRO A 71 -1.24 5.65 -2.28
N VAL A 72 -1.91 4.64 -1.72
CA VAL A 72 -2.02 4.41 -0.28
C VAL A 72 -0.80 3.60 0.18
N GLY A 73 0.21 4.32 0.63
CA GLY A 73 1.53 3.74 0.90
C GLY A 73 2.29 3.37 -0.37
N ARG A 74 3.29 2.54 -0.21
CA ARG A 74 4.18 2.18 -1.31
C ARG A 74 4.51 0.70 -1.35
N LEU A 75 4.86 0.23 -2.54
CA LEU A 75 5.61 -0.98 -2.79
C LEU A 75 6.92 -0.60 -3.49
N ASP A 76 8.03 -1.20 -3.08
CA ASP A 76 9.33 -0.99 -3.74
C ASP A 76 9.28 -1.40 -5.21
N LYS A 77 10.21 -0.88 -6.02
CA LYS A 77 10.37 -1.25 -7.43
C LYS A 77 10.46 -2.77 -7.64
N ALA A 78 11.19 -3.47 -6.76
CA ALA A 78 11.37 -4.92 -6.81
C ALA A 78 10.23 -5.73 -6.17
N SER A 79 9.19 -5.07 -5.64
CA SER A 79 8.03 -5.70 -5.01
C SER A 79 6.81 -5.64 -5.92
N GLU A 80 5.93 -6.61 -5.77
CA GLU A 80 4.74 -6.83 -6.61
C GLU A 80 3.47 -6.86 -5.76
N GLY A 81 2.30 -6.83 -6.42
CA GLY A 81 1.02 -7.18 -5.81
C GLY A 81 0.15 -6.00 -5.43
N LEU A 82 -0.71 -6.21 -4.46
CA LEU A 82 -1.80 -5.33 -4.08
C LEU A 82 -1.30 -3.94 -3.65
N LEU A 83 -1.65 -2.93 -4.42
CA LEU A 83 -1.47 -1.52 -4.11
C LEU A 83 -2.83 -0.83 -4.19
N LEU A 84 -3.16 -0.02 -3.20
CA LEU A 84 -4.37 0.81 -3.22
C LEU A 84 -4.03 2.21 -3.72
N LEU A 85 -4.98 2.82 -4.47
CA LEU A 85 -4.91 4.22 -4.88
C LEU A 85 -6.26 4.89 -4.59
N THR A 86 -6.24 6.15 -4.17
CA THR A 86 -7.47 6.90 -3.86
C THR A 86 -7.25 8.41 -3.94
N ASN A 87 -8.33 9.17 -4.12
CA ASN A 87 -8.39 10.62 -3.92
C ASN A 87 -8.94 11.00 -2.54
N ASP A 88 -9.18 10.03 -1.66
CA ASP A 88 -9.61 10.23 -0.27
C ASP A 88 -8.41 10.15 0.67
N SER A 89 -7.80 11.32 0.95
CA SER A 89 -6.60 11.41 1.79
C SER A 89 -6.86 10.99 3.24
N GLU A 90 -8.06 11.23 3.77
CA GLU A 90 -8.44 10.84 5.13
C GLU A 90 -8.51 9.32 5.25
N TRP A 91 -9.15 8.66 4.28
CA TRP A 91 -9.19 7.20 4.23
C TRP A 91 -7.80 6.59 4.03
N ALA A 92 -7.00 7.17 3.14
CA ALA A 92 -5.61 6.73 2.93
C ALA A 92 -4.79 6.82 4.22
N ALA A 93 -4.93 7.92 4.98
CA ALA A 93 -4.24 8.09 6.25
C ALA A 93 -4.65 7.00 7.27
N LYS A 94 -5.95 6.69 7.39
CA LYS A 94 -6.43 5.61 8.27
C LYS A 94 -5.88 4.24 7.89
N VAL A 95 -5.86 3.89 6.59
CA VAL A 95 -5.30 2.61 6.10
C VAL A 95 -3.81 2.48 6.45
N LEU A 96 -3.09 3.59 6.50
CA LEU A 96 -1.66 3.63 6.79
C LEU A 96 -1.32 3.78 8.28
N ALA A 97 -2.27 4.22 9.09
CA ALA A 97 -2.08 4.50 10.49
C ALA A 97 -1.67 3.21 11.25
N PRO A 98 -0.57 3.24 12.03
CA PRO A 98 -0.13 2.08 12.80
C PRO A 98 -1.18 1.60 13.81
N GLU A 99 -1.98 2.52 14.33
CA GLU A 99 -3.02 2.30 15.35
C GLU A 99 -4.13 1.40 14.85
N THR A 100 -4.38 1.36 13.54
CA THR A 100 -5.38 0.49 12.95
C THR A 100 -4.97 -0.97 12.87
N HIS A 101 -3.68 -1.27 13.11
CA HIS A 101 -3.09 -2.61 13.02
C HIS A 101 -3.53 -3.41 11.78
N LEU A 102 -3.89 -2.71 10.70
CA LEU A 102 -4.39 -3.33 9.47
C LEU A 102 -3.29 -4.20 8.85
N GLU A 103 -3.46 -5.50 8.96
CA GLU A 103 -2.45 -6.49 8.53
C GLU A 103 -2.17 -6.41 7.03
N LYS A 104 -0.91 -6.62 6.65
CA LYS A 104 -0.46 -6.75 5.27
C LYS A 104 0.15 -8.13 5.11
N THR A 105 -0.43 -8.95 4.23
CA THR A 105 0.04 -10.31 3.96
C THR A 105 0.87 -10.35 2.70
N TYR A 106 2.02 -10.99 2.78
CA TYR A 106 2.98 -11.13 1.69
C TYR A 106 3.27 -12.60 1.40
N HIS A 107 3.38 -12.94 0.12
CA HIS A 107 4.04 -14.17 -0.32
C HIS A 107 5.49 -13.83 -0.71
N VAL A 108 6.42 -14.52 -0.09
CA VAL A 108 7.87 -14.27 -0.23
C VAL A 108 8.54 -15.52 -0.74
N GLN A 109 9.18 -15.44 -1.89
CA GLN A 109 10.05 -16.50 -2.38
C GLN A 109 11.48 -16.23 -1.95
N VAL A 110 12.07 -17.16 -1.24
CA VAL A 110 13.46 -17.09 -0.77
C VAL A 110 14.33 -18.09 -1.51
N GLY A 111 15.62 -17.73 -1.74
CA GLY A 111 16.61 -18.52 -2.49
C GLY A 111 17.23 -19.67 -1.69
N THR A 112 16.50 -20.23 -0.74
CA THR A 112 16.95 -21.35 0.09
C THR A 112 15.80 -22.28 0.42
N VAL A 113 16.11 -23.51 0.79
CA VAL A 113 15.15 -24.45 1.39
C VAL A 113 15.03 -24.09 2.87
N ALA A 114 13.94 -23.38 3.21
CA ALA A 114 13.70 -22.85 4.54
C ALA A 114 12.73 -23.74 5.33
N GLY A 115 13.03 -23.95 6.60
CA GLY A 115 12.20 -24.69 7.56
C GLY A 115 11.68 -23.81 8.70
N ALA A 116 11.34 -24.46 9.81
CA ALA A 116 10.81 -23.81 11.01
C ALA A 116 11.78 -22.78 11.62
N GLU A 117 13.07 -23.02 11.59
CA GLU A 117 14.10 -22.17 12.16
C GLU A 117 14.08 -20.74 11.55
N LEU A 118 13.95 -20.61 10.21
CA LEU A 118 13.83 -19.31 9.56
C LEU A 118 12.54 -18.60 10.01
N VAL A 119 11.42 -19.30 10.05
CA VAL A 119 10.13 -18.78 10.50
C VAL A 119 10.21 -18.26 11.94
N GLU A 120 10.82 -19.03 12.82
CA GLU A 120 11.05 -18.66 14.23
C GLU A 120 11.91 -17.41 14.35
N SER A 121 13.04 -17.35 13.64
CA SER A 121 13.94 -16.18 13.63
C SER A 121 13.22 -14.92 13.15
N MET A 122 12.36 -15.01 12.14
CA MET A 122 11.57 -13.88 11.64
C MET A 122 10.51 -13.41 12.65
N THR A 123 9.89 -14.32 13.40
CA THR A 123 8.77 -14.01 14.31
C THR A 123 9.25 -13.57 15.69
N HIS A 124 10.28 -14.21 16.26
CA HIS A 124 10.88 -13.80 17.53
C HIS A 124 11.63 -12.47 17.42
N GLY A 125 12.18 -12.19 16.26
CA GLY A 125 12.87 -10.95 15.93
C GLY A 125 14.32 -11.14 15.54
N THR A 126 14.69 -10.44 14.49
CA THR A 126 16.03 -10.43 13.93
C THR A 126 16.70 -9.10 14.25
N ARG A 127 17.92 -9.14 14.78
CA ARG A 127 18.72 -7.95 15.08
C ARG A 127 19.29 -7.40 13.78
N ILE A 128 19.09 -6.11 13.56
CA ILE A 128 19.66 -5.32 12.46
C ILE A 128 20.39 -4.11 13.06
N GLU A 129 21.12 -3.35 12.24
CA GLU A 129 21.85 -2.16 12.72
C GLU A 129 20.96 -1.15 13.45
N GLN A 130 19.69 -0.96 12.99
CA GLN A 130 18.76 0.01 13.56
C GLN A 130 17.87 -0.59 14.67
N GLY A 131 18.23 -1.75 15.24
CA GLY A 131 17.51 -2.39 16.33
C GLY A 131 16.92 -3.75 15.98
N LEU A 132 15.79 -4.10 16.59
CA LEU A 132 15.11 -5.38 16.38
C LEU A 132 13.94 -5.22 15.40
N LEU A 133 13.90 -6.06 14.39
CA LEU A 133 12.75 -6.21 13.49
C LEU A 133 12.15 -7.60 13.63
N ARG A 134 10.83 -7.68 13.60
CA ARG A 134 10.09 -8.95 13.59
C ARG A 134 8.90 -8.87 12.65
N VAL A 135 8.40 -10.01 12.26
CA VAL A 135 7.10 -10.13 11.59
C VAL A 135 6.04 -10.58 12.60
N LYS A 136 4.78 -10.24 12.35
CA LYS A 136 3.69 -10.67 13.23
C LYS A 136 3.48 -12.18 13.16
N ARG A 137 3.48 -12.73 11.95
CA ARG A 137 3.38 -14.17 11.67
C ARG A 137 4.17 -14.51 10.41
N ALA A 138 4.70 -15.72 10.38
CA ALA A 138 5.26 -16.32 9.18
C ALA A 138 4.94 -17.81 9.15
N ARG A 139 4.83 -18.39 7.95
CA ARG A 139 4.73 -19.83 7.75
C ARG A 139 5.25 -20.22 6.38
N VAL A 140 5.70 -21.46 6.26
CA VAL A 140 6.05 -22.05 4.97
C VAL A 140 4.77 -22.38 4.21
N LEU A 141 4.66 -21.92 2.95
CA LEU A 141 3.58 -22.27 2.04
C LEU A 141 3.91 -23.53 1.23
N ARG A 142 5.11 -23.56 0.68
CA ARG A 142 5.64 -24.68 -0.11
C ARG A 142 7.15 -24.58 -0.23
N SER A 143 7.83 -25.70 -0.30
CA SER A 143 9.26 -25.81 -0.57
C SER A 143 9.49 -26.54 -1.88
N GLY A 144 10.44 -26.04 -2.67
CA GLY A 144 11.03 -26.70 -3.80
C GLY A 144 12.43 -27.22 -3.45
N GLU A 145 13.17 -27.69 -4.47
CA GLU A 145 14.51 -28.21 -4.28
C GLU A 145 15.55 -27.13 -3.88
N LYS A 146 15.35 -25.87 -4.32
CA LYS A 146 16.32 -24.76 -4.15
C LYS A 146 15.71 -23.50 -3.54
N ASN A 147 14.40 -23.44 -3.35
CA ASN A 147 13.72 -22.25 -2.87
C ASN A 147 12.49 -22.61 -2.06
N THR A 148 12.03 -21.67 -1.25
CA THR A 148 10.82 -21.81 -0.43
C THR A 148 9.93 -20.60 -0.63
N TRP A 149 8.62 -20.80 -0.65
CA TRP A 149 7.62 -19.78 -0.53
C TRP A 149 7.12 -19.68 0.91
N LEU A 150 7.17 -18.48 1.44
CA LEU A 150 6.68 -18.13 2.77
C LEU A 150 5.45 -17.23 2.65
N GLU A 151 4.51 -17.38 3.56
CA GLU A 151 3.53 -16.35 3.88
C GLU A 151 4.04 -15.56 5.08
N VAL A 152 4.07 -14.25 4.96
CA VAL A 152 4.55 -13.33 5.99
C VAL A 152 3.50 -12.26 6.24
N VAL A 153 3.13 -12.02 7.49
CA VAL A 153 2.16 -11.02 7.90
C VAL A 153 2.83 -9.93 8.72
N LEU A 154 2.60 -8.69 8.35
CA LEU A 154 2.99 -7.49 9.08
C LEU A 154 1.74 -6.73 9.55
N ASP A 155 1.78 -6.14 10.73
CA ASP A 155 0.80 -5.17 11.24
C ASP A 155 1.36 -3.74 11.28
N GLU A 156 2.61 -3.59 10.93
CA GLU A 156 3.33 -2.31 10.78
C GLU A 156 3.85 -2.13 9.35
N GLY A 157 4.38 -0.95 9.04
CA GLY A 157 4.85 -0.61 7.68
C GLY A 157 6.28 -0.08 7.63
N LYS A 158 7.21 -0.65 8.42
CA LYS A 158 8.61 -0.20 8.40
C LYS A 158 9.24 -0.39 7.03
N ASN A 159 10.09 0.55 6.64
CA ASN A 159 10.74 0.53 5.33
C ASN A 159 11.48 -0.79 5.10
N ARG A 160 11.13 -1.49 4.00
CA ARG A 160 11.74 -2.73 3.52
C ARG A 160 11.90 -3.81 4.60
N GLN A 161 10.99 -3.88 5.58
CA GLN A 161 11.10 -4.69 6.79
C GLN A 161 11.41 -6.17 6.50
N ILE A 162 10.62 -6.84 5.65
CA ILE A 162 10.83 -8.25 5.30
C ILE A 162 12.20 -8.46 4.65
N ARG A 163 12.60 -7.57 3.72
CA ARG A 163 13.90 -7.69 3.05
C ARG A 163 15.07 -7.50 4.00
N ARG A 164 14.96 -6.55 4.94
CA ARG A 164 16.01 -6.30 5.95
C ARG A 164 16.13 -7.43 6.95
N ILE A 165 15.02 -8.06 7.33
CA ILE A 165 15.03 -9.26 8.19
C ILE A 165 15.75 -10.41 7.47
N LEU A 166 15.35 -10.71 6.23
CA LEU A 166 15.92 -11.83 5.48
C LEU A 166 17.38 -11.58 5.10
N GLU A 167 17.77 -10.35 4.77
CA GLU A 167 19.15 -9.93 4.54
C GLU A 167 20.03 -10.14 5.79
N ALA A 168 19.54 -9.80 6.98
CA ALA A 168 20.25 -10.03 8.25
C ALA A 168 20.37 -11.53 8.63
N LEU A 169 19.53 -12.37 8.04
CA LEU A 169 19.58 -13.84 8.16
C LEU A 169 20.33 -14.51 7.00
N ASP A 170 21.00 -13.72 6.15
CA ASP A 170 21.72 -14.18 4.94
C ASP A 170 20.81 -14.97 3.97
N VAL A 171 19.55 -14.54 3.84
CA VAL A 171 18.56 -15.19 2.97
C VAL A 171 18.16 -14.26 1.83
N GLU A 172 18.40 -14.68 0.60
CA GLU A 172 18.04 -13.93 -0.60
C GLU A 172 16.53 -13.91 -0.83
N VAL A 173 15.96 -12.72 -1.12
CA VAL A 173 14.57 -12.53 -1.51
C VAL A 173 14.46 -12.52 -3.04
N LEU A 174 14.01 -13.61 -3.63
CA LEU A 174 13.78 -13.74 -5.07
C LEU A 174 12.55 -12.99 -5.53
N ARG A 175 11.42 -13.12 -4.79
CA ARG A 175 10.18 -12.40 -5.06
C ARG A 175 9.48 -11.98 -3.75
N LEU A 176 8.79 -10.85 -3.80
CA LEU A 176 7.99 -10.32 -2.70
C LEU A 176 6.69 -9.75 -3.27
N ILE A 177 5.58 -10.39 -2.94
CA ILE A 177 4.26 -10.08 -3.47
C ILE A 177 3.32 -9.76 -2.31
N ARG A 178 2.76 -8.55 -2.23
CA ARG A 178 1.70 -8.26 -1.27
C ARG A 178 0.38 -8.83 -1.80
N VAL A 179 -0.14 -9.83 -1.12
CA VAL A 179 -1.34 -10.56 -1.54
C VAL A 179 -2.61 -10.11 -0.83
N ALA A 180 -2.47 -9.42 0.33
CA ALA A 180 -3.63 -8.88 1.05
C ALA A 180 -3.30 -7.62 1.85
N ILE A 181 -4.32 -6.78 2.08
CA ILE A 181 -4.35 -5.67 3.04
C ILE A 181 -5.64 -5.82 3.85
N GLY A 182 -5.52 -6.20 5.13
CA GLY A 182 -6.68 -6.55 5.94
C GLY A 182 -7.57 -7.60 5.25
N PRO A 183 -8.87 -7.33 5.09
CA PRO A 183 -9.80 -8.24 4.42
C PRO A 183 -9.66 -8.27 2.89
N LEU A 184 -8.99 -7.28 2.28
CA LEU A 184 -8.81 -7.25 0.83
C LEU A 184 -7.80 -8.28 0.37
N GLN A 185 -8.19 -9.10 -0.59
CA GLN A 185 -7.34 -10.08 -1.24
C GLN A 185 -7.03 -9.64 -2.67
N LEU A 186 -5.78 -9.82 -3.10
CA LEU A 186 -5.37 -9.58 -4.49
C LEU A 186 -6.17 -10.47 -5.46
N GLY A 187 -6.45 -11.70 -5.03
CA GLY A 187 -7.21 -12.66 -5.83
C GLY A 187 -6.57 -12.94 -7.20
N ASN A 188 -7.40 -12.98 -8.22
CA ASN A 188 -6.99 -13.26 -9.61
C ASN A 188 -6.72 -12.01 -10.44
N LEU A 189 -6.60 -10.83 -9.80
CA LEU A 189 -6.29 -9.59 -10.53
C LEU A 189 -4.96 -9.74 -11.27
N ALA A 190 -4.96 -9.58 -12.60
CA ALA A 190 -3.78 -9.78 -13.42
C ALA A 190 -2.71 -8.71 -13.14
N LYS A 191 -1.45 -8.99 -13.48
CA LYS A 191 -0.36 -8.01 -13.30
C LYS A 191 -0.59 -6.77 -14.16
N GLY A 192 -0.47 -5.60 -13.54
CA GLY A 192 -0.74 -4.31 -14.17
C GLY A 192 -2.23 -3.95 -14.21
N GLU A 193 -3.11 -4.88 -13.92
CA GLU A 193 -4.55 -4.61 -13.90
C GLU A 193 -4.94 -3.75 -12.69
N VAL A 194 -5.89 -2.84 -12.94
CA VAL A 194 -6.47 -1.93 -11.95
C VAL A 194 -7.97 -2.08 -11.98
N ARG A 195 -8.60 -2.12 -10.82
CA ARG A 195 -10.06 -2.09 -10.71
C ARG A 195 -10.54 -1.25 -9.53
N ALA A 196 -11.75 -0.78 -9.58
CA ALA A 196 -12.39 -0.19 -8.44
C ALA A 196 -12.63 -1.22 -7.33
N LEU A 197 -12.55 -0.79 -6.07
CA LEU A 197 -13.08 -1.58 -4.95
C LEU A 197 -14.60 -1.65 -5.07
N SER A 198 -15.17 -2.81 -4.83
CA SER A 198 -16.60 -2.92 -4.60
C SER A 198 -16.99 -2.23 -3.29
N GLN A 199 -18.26 -1.84 -3.17
CA GLN A 199 -18.78 -1.26 -1.93
C GLN A 199 -18.56 -2.20 -0.73
N ALA A 200 -18.73 -3.50 -0.93
CA ALA A 200 -18.52 -4.51 0.11
C ALA A 200 -17.05 -4.57 0.57
N GLU A 201 -16.11 -4.51 -0.37
CA GLU A 201 -14.66 -4.48 -0.05
C GLU A 201 -14.30 -3.21 0.73
N LYS A 202 -14.78 -2.05 0.27
CA LYS A 202 -14.53 -0.77 0.97
C LYS A 202 -15.06 -0.81 2.41
N VAL A 203 -16.31 -1.26 2.61
CA VAL A 203 -16.91 -1.41 3.94
C VAL A 203 -16.15 -2.42 4.80
N ALA A 204 -15.67 -3.52 4.21
CA ALA A 204 -14.89 -4.51 4.96
C ALA A 204 -13.57 -3.92 5.49
N VAL A 205 -12.89 -3.08 4.70
CA VAL A 205 -11.67 -2.37 5.14
C VAL A 205 -12.00 -1.39 6.26
N ASP A 206 -13.07 -0.60 6.11
CA ASP A 206 -13.48 0.36 7.13
C ASP A 206 -13.72 -0.32 8.49
N ARG A 207 -14.50 -1.40 8.49
CA ARG A 207 -14.75 -2.20 9.71
C ARG A 207 -13.49 -2.83 10.30
N ALA A 208 -12.52 -3.20 9.46
CA ALA A 208 -11.27 -3.76 9.95
C ALA A 208 -10.42 -2.71 10.67
N MET A 209 -10.47 -1.45 10.22
CA MET A 209 -9.79 -0.33 10.88
C MET A 209 -10.45 0.07 12.22
N GLU A 210 -11.79 0.04 12.30
CA GLU A 210 -12.54 0.41 13.50
C GLU A 210 -12.36 -0.56 14.67
N ARG A 211 -12.13 -1.86 14.40
CA ARG A 211 -12.01 -2.91 15.44
C ARG A 211 -10.81 -2.76 16.36
N HIS A 212 -9.87 -1.91 16.05
CA HIS A 212 -8.64 -1.69 16.81
C HIS A 212 -8.65 -0.35 17.55
N GLU A 213 -9.69 0.47 17.39
CA GLU A 213 -9.87 1.72 18.15
C GLU A 213 -10.60 1.51 19.50
N SER A 214 -10.91 0.25 19.89
CA SER A 214 -11.68 -0.10 21.10
C SER A 214 -10.82 -0.66 22.21
#